data_2231639d31615a4732b658701202f4dd
#
_entry.id   2231639d31615a4732b658701202f4dd
#
_cell.length_a   1.000
_cell.length_b   1.000
_cell.length_c   1.000
_cell.angle_alpha   90.00
_cell.angle_beta   90.00
_cell.angle_gamma   90.00
#
_symmetry.space_group_name_H-M   'P 1'
#
loop_
_entity.id
_entity.type
_entity.pdbx_description
1 polymer ?
#
loop_
_entity_poly.entity_id
_entity_poly.type
_entity_poly.pdbx_seq_one_letter_code
_entity_poly.pdbx_strand_id
1 'polypeptide(L)'
;MATIHLTKDGFDKATGQGLAMVDFWASWCGPCKMLAPVVDDLANRYEGKALVGKVNVDDEPELAARFGVMSIPTVVFFKDGKEIDRKVGVMPAESFTAVLDANL
;
A
#
# COMPACT_ATOMS: atom_id res chain seq x y z
N MET A 1 4.25 3.99 14.20
CA MET A 1 3.04 4.67 13.70
C MET A 1 2.17 3.69 12.95
N ALA A 2 0.87 3.76 13.14
CA ALA A 2 -0.04 2.89 12.40
C ALA A 2 -0.08 3.25 10.92
N THR A 3 -0.51 2.28 10.11
CA THR A 3 -0.72 2.48 8.67
C THR A 3 -1.79 3.56 8.45
N ILE A 4 -1.56 4.44 7.48
CA ILE A 4 -2.48 5.54 7.16
C ILE A 4 -3.58 5.02 6.26
N HIS A 5 -4.84 5.31 6.62
CA HIS A 5 -5.98 5.00 5.76
C HIS A 5 -6.16 6.11 4.72
N LEU A 6 -6.07 5.75 3.45
CA LEU A 6 -6.15 6.70 2.35
C LEU A 6 -7.54 6.66 1.71
N THR A 7 -8.05 7.84 1.41
CA THR A 7 -9.32 8.01 0.70
C THR A 7 -9.06 8.72 -0.62
N LYS A 8 -10.08 8.73 -1.48
CA LYS A 8 -10.02 9.38 -2.79
C LYS A 8 -9.50 10.82 -2.70
N ASP A 9 -9.97 11.58 -1.71
CA ASP A 9 -9.65 13.01 -1.61
C ASP A 9 -8.19 13.29 -1.24
N GLY A 10 -7.56 12.42 -0.47
CA GLY A 10 -6.20 12.64 0.01
C GLY A 10 -5.13 11.81 -0.68
N PHE A 11 -5.54 10.93 -1.60
CA PHE A 11 -4.63 9.93 -2.15
C PHE A 11 -3.44 10.54 -2.90
N ASP A 12 -3.71 11.43 -3.84
CA ASP A 12 -2.64 12.00 -4.69
C ASP A 12 -1.68 12.86 -3.89
N LYS A 13 -2.17 13.59 -2.90
CA LYS A 13 -1.31 14.37 -2.02
C LYS A 13 -0.41 13.45 -1.19
N ALA A 14 -0.97 12.38 -0.65
CA ALA A 14 -0.23 11.44 0.20
C ALA A 14 0.85 10.69 -0.57
N THR A 15 0.57 10.27 -1.80
CA THR A 15 1.51 9.47 -2.60
C THR A 15 2.39 10.31 -3.53
N GLY A 16 2.14 11.61 -3.61
CA GLY A 16 2.74 12.50 -4.61
C GLY A 16 4.19 12.86 -4.37
N GLN A 17 4.72 12.65 -3.17
CA GLN A 17 6.09 13.02 -2.83
C GLN A 17 6.79 11.86 -2.15
N GLY A 18 7.99 11.52 -2.65
CA GLY A 18 8.80 10.48 -2.08
C GLY A 18 8.25 9.09 -2.34
N LEU A 19 8.63 8.16 -1.48
CA LEU A 19 8.29 6.75 -1.61
C LEU A 19 7.00 6.43 -0.84
N ALA A 20 6.09 5.70 -1.47
CA ALA A 20 4.86 5.26 -0.82
C ALA A 20 4.56 3.80 -1.17
N MET A 21 4.01 3.09 -0.19
CA MET A 21 3.51 1.73 -0.35
C MET A 21 2.04 1.74 0.06
N VAL A 22 1.16 1.27 -0.81
CA VAL A 22 -0.28 1.29 -0.57
C VAL A 22 -0.87 -0.11 -0.71
N ASP A 23 -1.49 -0.58 0.37
CA ASP A 23 -2.16 -1.89 0.44
C ASP A 23 -3.65 -1.73 0.13
N PHE A 24 -4.09 -2.29 -1.00
CA PHE A 24 -5.51 -2.37 -1.36
C PHE A 24 -6.10 -3.63 -0.75
N TRP A 25 -7.09 -3.46 0.12
CA TRP A 25 -7.62 -4.54 0.96
C TRP A 25 -9.13 -4.42 1.15
N ALA A 26 -9.74 -5.46 1.74
CA ALA A 26 -11.13 -5.42 2.17
C ALA A 26 -11.27 -6.17 3.49
N SER A 27 -12.29 -5.81 4.29
CA SER A 27 -12.50 -6.38 5.63
C SER A 27 -12.87 -7.87 5.60
N TRP A 28 -13.50 -8.33 4.51
CA TRP A 28 -13.93 -9.72 4.33
C TRP A 28 -12.83 -10.63 3.77
N CYS A 29 -11.70 -10.06 3.41
CA CYS A 29 -10.63 -10.77 2.71
C CYS A 29 -9.68 -11.44 3.70
N GLY A 30 -9.69 -12.77 3.76
CA GLY A 30 -8.79 -13.54 4.63
C GLY A 30 -7.31 -13.27 4.38
N PRO A 31 -6.83 -13.37 3.12
CA PRO A 31 -5.42 -13.06 2.82
C PRO A 31 -5.02 -11.62 3.21
N CYS A 32 -5.93 -10.65 3.06
CA CYS A 32 -5.68 -9.27 3.48
C CYS A 32 -5.42 -9.18 4.99
N LYS A 33 -6.18 -9.95 5.77
CA LYS A 33 -6.00 -10.00 7.24
C LYS A 33 -4.67 -10.63 7.61
N MET A 34 -4.21 -11.60 6.85
CA MET A 34 -2.90 -12.21 7.06
C MET A 34 -1.76 -11.23 6.76
N LEU A 35 -1.94 -10.36 5.77
CA LEU A 35 -0.94 -9.38 5.40
C LEU A 35 -0.92 -8.16 6.31
N ALA A 36 -2.03 -7.85 6.98
CA ALA A 36 -2.16 -6.64 7.79
C ALA A 36 -1.03 -6.44 8.81
N PRO A 37 -0.61 -7.45 9.60
CA PRO A 37 0.50 -7.26 10.54
C PRO A 37 1.82 -6.91 9.84
N VAL A 38 2.07 -7.46 8.66
CA VAL A 38 3.26 -7.15 7.86
C VAL A 38 3.24 -5.69 7.43
N VAL A 39 2.10 -5.23 6.93
CA VAL A 39 1.94 -3.83 6.49
C VAL A 39 2.12 -2.88 7.66
N ASP A 40 1.52 -3.19 8.81
CA ASP A 40 1.66 -2.35 10.01
C ASP A 40 3.11 -2.30 10.51
N ASP A 41 3.81 -3.43 10.49
CA ASP A 41 5.22 -3.48 10.86
C ASP A 41 6.07 -2.61 9.92
N LEU A 42 5.80 -2.68 8.62
CA LEU A 42 6.51 -1.86 7.64
C LEU A 42 6.22 -0.38 7.83
N ALA A 43 4.99 -0.01 8.20
CA ALA A 43 4.65 1.38 8.50
C ALA A 43 5.53 1.91 9.65
N ASN A 44 5.76 1.09 10.68
CA ASN A 44 6.62 1.48 11.80
C ASN A 44 8.09 1.55 11.37
N ARG A 45 8.57 0.55 10.64
CA ARG A 45 9.99 0.46 10.25
C ARG A 45 10.41 1.55 9.29
N TYR A 46 9.50 2.02 8.43
CA TYR A 46 9.82 3.02 7.41
C TYR A 46 9.28 4.42 7.74
N GLU A 47 8.86 4.63 8.98
CA GLU A 47 8.40 5.94 9.42
C GLU A 47 9.48 6.99 9.15
N GLY A 48 9.08 8.09 8.50
CA GLY A 48 10.01 9.14 8.09
C GLY A 48 10.78 8.85 6.81
N LYS A 49 10.69 7.63 6.27
CA LYS A 49 11.40 7.22 5.03
C LYS A 49 10.46 6.94 3.88
N ALA A 50 9.33 6.36 4.17
CA ALA A 50 8.31 6.04 3.18
C ALA A 50 6.93 6.14 3.83
N LEU A 51 5.94 6.55 3.05
CA LEU A 51 4.55 6.51 3.49
C LEU A 51 4.04 5.09 3.30
N VAL A 52 3.38 4.53 4.30
CA VAL A 52 2.71 3.24 4.19
C VAL A 52 1.23 3.45 4.47
N GLY A 53 0.41 3.21 3.46
CA GLY A 53 -1.02 3.46 3.53
C GLY A 53 -1.85 2.26 3.13
N LYS A 54 -3.15 2.34 3.40
CA LYS A 54 -4.15 1.33 3.05
C LYS A 54 -5.33 1.97 2.35
N VAL A 55 -5.88 1.27 1.38
CA VAL A 55 -7.13 1.65 0.71
C VAL A 55 -8.10 0.49 0.84
N ASN A 56 -9.24 0.73 1.49
CA ASN A 56 -10.32 -0.25 1.53
C ASN A 56 -11.09 -0.17 0.21
N VAL A 57 -11.03 -1.23 -0.59
CA VAL A 57 -11.60 -1.21 -1.94
C VAL A 57 -13.13 -1.09 -1.94
N ASP A 58 -13.79 -1.51 -0.86
CA ASP A 58 -15.24 -1.38 -0.75
C ASP A 58 -15.66 0.08 -0.51
N ASP A 59 -14.85 0.81 0.24
CA ASP A 59 -15.10 2.23 0.53
C ASP A 59 -14.62 3.13 -0.59
N GLU A 60 -13.58 2.71 -1.33
CA GLU A 60 -12.91 3.50 -2.36
C GLU A 60 -12.86 2.74 -3.70
N PRO A 61 -14.02 2.41 -4.28
CA PRO A 61 -14.02 1.63 -5.53
C PRO A 61 -13.39 2.37 -6.70
N GLU A 62 -13.44 3.70 -6.71
CA GLU A 62 -12.82 4.50 -7.76
C GLU A 62 -11.29 4.40 -7.74
N LEU A 63 -10.68 4.37 -6.55
CA LEU A 63 -9.23 4.18 -6.44
C LEU A 63 -8.82 2.79 -6.91
N ALA A 64 -9.57 1.76 -6.52
CA ALA A 64 -9.30 0.40 -6.97
C ALA A 64 -9.37 0.29 -8.49
N ALA A 65 -10.39 0.89 -9.10
CA ALA A 65 -10.55 0.90 -10.57
C ALA A 65 -9.44 1.69 -11.25
N ARG A 66 -9.07 2.83 -10.69
CA ARG A 66 -8.03 3.70 -11.23
C ARG A 66 -6.69 2.97 -11.38
N PHE A 67 -6.35 2.14 -10.41
CA PHE A 67 -5.09 1.40 -10.45
C PHE A 67 -5.23 -0.03 -10.97
N GLY A 68 -6.40 -0.37 -11.49
CA GLY A 68 -6.64 -1.68 -12.08
C GLY A 68 -6.48 -2.83 -11.09
N VAL A 69 -6.91 -2.63 -9.85
CA VAL A 69 -6.81 -3.66 -8.80
C VAL A 69 -7.91 -4.70 -9.05
N MET A 70 -7.50 -5.89 -9.49
CA MET A 70 -8.42 -6.97 -9.85
C MET A 70 -8.56 -8.01 -8.75
N SER A 71 -7.55 -8.13 -7.90
CA SER A 71 -7.55 -9.07 -6.77
C SER A 71 -6.90 -8.40 -5.58
N ILE A 72 -7.23 -8.87 -4.39
CA ILE A 72 -6.71 -8.32 -3.13
C ILE A 72 -6.14 -9.43 -2.26
N PRO A 73 -5.10 -9.13 -1.47
CA PRO A 73 -4.45 -7.83 -1.37
C PRO A 73 -3.59 -7.54 -2.59
N THR A 74 -3.55 -6.28 -3.00
CA THR A 74 -2.58 -5.78 -3.98
C THR A 74 -1.84 -4.62 -3.33
N VAL A 75 -0.53 -4.69 -3.31
CA VAL A 75 0.32 -3.63 -2.77
C VAL A 75 0.99 -2.92 -3.93
N VAL A 76 0.74 -1.61 -4.04
CA VAL A 76 1.27 -0.78 -5.12
C VAL A 76 2.30 0.18 -4.53
N PHE A 77 3.44 0.32 -5.20
CA PHE A 77 4.52 1.20 -4.78
C PHE A 77 4.58 2.41 -5.69
N PHE A 78 4.77 3.58 -5.09
CA PHE A 78 4.84 4.86 -5.81
C PHE A 78 6.12 5.58 -5.45
N LYS A 79 6.70 6.28 -6.44
CA LYS A 79 7.80 7.22 -6.22
C LYS A 79 7.42 8.54 -6.88
N ASP A 80 7.28 9.58 -6.06
CA ASP A 80 6.87 10.92 -6.51
C ASP A 80 5.57 10.88 -7.34
N GLY A 81 4.62 10.08 -6.89
CA GLY A 81 3.29 9.95 -7.49
C GLY A 81 3.19 8.96 -8.64
N LYS A 82 4.29 8.34 -9.05
CA LYS A 82 4.29 7.36 -10.16
C LYS A 82 4.40 5.94 -9.62
N GLU A 83 3.58 5.05 -10.15
CA GLU A 83 3.67 3.63 -9.80
C GLU A 83 5.00 3.07 -10.33
N ILE A 84 5.78 2.47 -9.43
CA ILE A 84 7.08 1.88 -9.78
C ILE A 84 7.07 0.35 -9.70
N ASP A 85 6.16 -0.23 -8.92
CA ASP A 85 6.05 -1.69 -8.78
C ASP A 85 4.71 -2.03 -8.13
N ARG A 86 4.32 -3.31 -8.21
CA ARG A 86 3.20 -3.84 -7.43
C ARG A 86 3.41 -5.31 -7.12
N LYS A 87 2.83 -5.74 -6.01
CA LYS A 87 2.85 -7.13 -5.56
C LYS A 87 1.42 -7.57 -5.28
N VAL A 88 1.04 -8.72 -5.79
CA VAL A 88 -0.32 -9.27 -5.62
C VAL A 88 -0.25 -10.50 -4.72
N GLY A 89 -1.08 -10.50 -3.68
CA GLY A 89 -1.17 -11.63 -2.75
C GLY A 89 -0.32 -11.47 -1.51
N VAL A 90 -0.40 -12.47 -0.63
CA VAL A 90 0.38 -12.51 0.61
C VAL A 90 1.80 -12.94 0.29
N MET A 91 2.76 -12.14 0.75
CA MET A 91 4.17 -12.39 0.55
C MET A 91 4.94 -12.12 1.83
N PRO A 92 6.15 -12.70 1.98
CA PRO A 92 7.03 -12.36 3.12
C PRO A 92 7.40 -10.88 3.09
N ALA A 93 7.69 -10.32 4.26
CA ALA A 93 8.06 -8.91 4.39
C ALA A 93 9.21 -8.52 3.45
N GLU A 94 10.15 -9.43 3.21
CA GLU A 94 11.31 -9.20 2.34
C GLU A 94 10.93 -8.83 0.91
N SER A 95 9.79 -9.32 0.42
CA SER A 95 9.31 -8.97 -0.92
C SER A 95 8.99 -7.48 -1.02
N PHE A 96 8.53 -6.89 0.07
CA PHE A 96 8.20 -5.46 0.14
C PHE A 96 9.40 -4.61 0.49
N THR A 97 10.23 -5.05 1.44
CA THR A 97 11.43 -4.29 1.83
C THR A 97 12.43 -4.20 0.68
N ALA A 98 12.51 -5.21 -0.17
CA ALA A 98 13.39 -5.16 -1.34
C ALA A 98 13.04 -3.99 -2.26
N VAL A 99 11.74 -3.75 -2.49
CA VAL A 99 11.29 -2.61 -3.31
C VAL A 99 11.55 -1.30 -2.59
N LEU A 100 11.19 -1.23 -1.30
CA LEU A 100 11.35 0.00 -0.52
C LEU A 100 12.82 0.40 -0.42
N ASP A 101 13.69 -0.53 -0.06
CA ASP A 101 15.12 -0.22 0.15
C ASP A 101 15.81 0.17 -1.16
N ALA A 102 15.37 -0.37 -2.28
CA ALA A 102 15.93 -0.02 -3.59
C ALA A 102 15.54 1.39 -4.05
N ASN A 103 14.54 2.01 -3.42
CA ASN A 103 13.97 3.28 -3.86
C ASN A 103 14.01 4.39 -2.82
N LEU A 104 14.67 4.17 -1.70
CA LEU A 104 14.81 5.19 -0.65
C LEU A 104 15.60 6.41 -1.12
#